data_fcc59c1414361660f5a7742b428ddd5b
#
_entry.id   fcc59c1414361660f5a7742b428ddd5b
#
_cell.length_a   1.000
_cell.length_b   1.000
_cell.length_c   1.000
_cell.angle_alpha   90.00
_cell.angle_beta   90.00
_cell.angle_gamma   90.00
#
_symmetry.space_group_name_H-M   'P 1'
#
loop_
_entity.id
_entity.type
_entity.pdbx_description
1 polymer ?
#
loop_
_entity_poly.entity_id
_entity_poly.type
_entity_poly.pdbx_seq_one_letter_code
_entity_poly.pdbx_strand_id
1 'polypeptide(L)'
;MLSVFDGNQSLNRRQLLQIGGLGLGGLSLSSLLTTKALANLSGGPTDPLTGKSVIFLFQQGGPSQFETFDPKPNAPSGIRTVGEVIPTSIPGVHFGGAMSQLAKLAHKFNVVRSFATQNAGHNIQPIVSSFSKEAAISTHFARVAGATRADSGTPTTTVLFPASVSKNVPGPSARGNLSATGPYGAGFAPFIPGKGGKLQEDMKLNLPRERFLSDRRSLLKALDQLNRQTDVSGSINAADEIQQQAYEVLLGGGVSKALDLSQEDTRTLAMYDTSKYDGGTRWNKVKRGKAGLYNAQANTIGKLLLQARRLCEAGCGYVTIHASYAGVWDMHADGNNLNMTDGMEAVGLSFDHAVAAFIRDCEARGLSDKILLVCCGEMGRTPK
;
A
#
# COMPACT_ATOMS: atom_id res chain seq x y z
N MET A 1 29.14 26.93 25.17
CA MET A 1 29.98 25.71 25.30
C MET A 1 29.03 24.53 25.26
N LEU A 2 29.10 23.65 24.24
CA LEU A 2 28.21 22.50 24.13
C LEU A 2 28.78 21.38 25.02
N SER A 3 28.01 20.92 25.98
CA SER A 3 28.35 19.77 26.83
C SER A 3 27.22 18.73 26.68
N VAL A 4 27.60 17.48 26.43
CA VAL A 4 26.66 16.32 26.37
C VAL A 4 26.96 15.49 27.62
N PHE A 5 25.90 15.16 28.36
CA PHE A 5 25.99 14.37 29.59
C PHE A 5 25.54 12.91 29.28
N ASP A 6 26.41 11.97 29.63
CA ASP A 6 26.06 10.56 29.71
C ASP A 6 26.09 10.17 31.18
N GLY A 7 24.91 10.13 31.80
CA GLY A 7 24.59 9.68 33.16
C GLY A 7 25.57 10.00 34.31
N ASN A 8 26.88 10.00 34.09
CA ASN A 8 27.91 10.22 35.11
C ASN A 8 29.17 10.97 34.65
N GLN A 9 29.31 11.39 33.41
CA GLN A 9 30.47 12.14 32.92
C GLN A 9 30.12 13.20 31.89
N SER A 10 30.70 14.39 31.97
CA SER A 10 30.58 15.44 30.95
C SER A 10 31.61 15.22 29.84
N LEU A 11 31.17 15.09 28.63
CA LEU A 11 32.02 14.96 27.44
C LEU A 11 32.29 16.34 26.85
N ASN A 12 33.57 16.68 26.59
CA ASN A 12 33.93 17.89 25.87
C ASN A 12 33.86 17.66 24.32
N ARG A 13 33.90 18.77 23.54
CA ARG A 13 33.79 18.71 22.07
C ARG A 13 34.81 17.77 21.42
N ARG A 14 36.01 17.67 21.96
CA ARG A 14 37.07 16.81 21.41
C ARG A 14 36.79 15.35 21.69
N GLN A 15 36.26 15.02 22.87
CA GLN A 15 35.82 13.67 23.21
C GLN A 15 34.58 13.25 22.42
N LEU A 16 33.63 14.15 22.14
CA LEU A 16 32.48 13.90 21.27
C LEU A 16 32.90 13.60 19.85
N LEU A 17 33.88 14.33 19.30
CA LEU A 17 34.45 14.07 17.97
C LEU A 17 35.24 12.76 17.92
N GLN A 18 35.92 12.39 19.01
CA GLN A 18 36.61 11.11 19.13
C GLN A 18 35.62 9.92 19.23
N ILE A 19 34.53 10.06 19.98
CA ILE A 19 33.46 9.08 20.09
C ILE A 19 32.76 8.95 18.74
N GLY A 20 32.49 10.03 18.03
CA GLY A 20 31.95 10.02 16.67
C GLY A 20 32.85 9.34 15.64
N GLY A 21 34.17 9.31 15.91
CA GLY A 21 35.15 8.59 15.08
C GLY A 21 35.36 7.12 15.45
N LEU A 22 35.08 6.74 16.69
CA LEU A 22 35.33 5.38 17.22
C LEU A 22 34.07 4.55 17.47
N GLY A 23 32.92 5.21 17.65
CA GLY A 23 31.68 4.57 18.13
C GLY A 23 30.95 3.68 17.13
N LEU A 24 31.34 3.64 15.86
CA LEU A 24 30.72 2.81 14.83
C LEU A 24 31.80 2.10 13.97
N GLY A 25 32.79 1.50 14.60
CA GLY A 25 33.78 0.69 13.89
C GLY A 25 34.64 1.48 12.87
N GLY A 26 34.96 2.74 13.18
CA GLY A 26 35.80 3.59 12.33
C GLY A 26 35.07 4.34 11.20
N LEU A 27 33.75 4.27 11.17
CA LEU A 27 32.95 5.01 10.18
C LEU A 27 32.64 6.44 10.69
N SER A 28 33.37 7.42 10.23
CA SER A 28 33.03 8.84 10.42
C SER A 28 31.99 9.29 9.38
N LEU A 29 31.27 10.39 9.66
CA LEU A 29 30.34 10.96 8.68
C LEU A 29 31.06 11.31 7.38
N SER A 30 32.32 11.72 7.42
CA SER A 30 33.16 11.94 6.25
C SER A 30 33.49 10.63 5.51
N SER A 31 33.76 9.52 6.21
CA SER A 31 33.96 8.21 5.57
C SER A 31 32.68 7.67 4.95
N LEU A 32 31.52 7.89 5.58
CA LEU A 32 30.21 7.55 4.98
C LEU A 32 29.94 8.38 3.71
N LEU A 33 30.23 9.67 3.73
CA LEU A 33 30.07 10.53 2.55
C LEU A 33 31.10 10.17 1.43
N THR A 34 32.34 9.84 1.82
CA THR A 34 33.38 9.39 0.90
C THR A 34 33.07 8.01 0.33
N THR A 35 32.55 7.09 1.15
CA THR A 35 32.09 5.77 0.71
C THR A 35 30.93 5.90 -0.26
N LYS A 36 30.01 6.83 -0.01
CA LYS A 36 28.87 7.12 -0.91
C LYS A 36 29.35 7.75 -2.24
N ALA A 37 30.37 8.60 -2.20
CA ALA A 37 30.99 9.20 -3.38
C ALA A 37 31.83 8.18 -4.18
N LEU A 38 32.58 7.33 -3.48
CA LEU A 38 33.36 6.23 -4.09
C LEU A 38 32.47 5.11 -4.62
N ALA A 39 31.35 4.80 -3.98
CA ALA A 39 30.36 3.86 -4.47
C ALA A 39 29.76 4.30 -5.80
N ASN A 40 29.56 5.59 -5.98
CA ASN A 40 29.10 6.17 -7.27
C ASN A 40 30.18 6.13 -8.38
N LEU A 41 31.47 6.00 -8.02
CA LEU A 41 32.59 5.98 -8.99
C LEU A 41 33.07 4.56 -9.34
N SER A 42 32.77 3.54 -8.52
CA SER A 42 33.39 2.21 -8.67
C SER A 42 32.38 1.06 -8.81
N GLY A 43 31.11 1.32 -9.18
CA GLY A 43 30.11 0.26 -9.17
C GLY A 43 29.89 -0.32 -7.75
N GLY A 44 29.92 0.56 -6.75
CA GLY A 44 29.86 0.26 -5.33
C GLY A 44 28.56 -0.38 -4.87
N PRO A 45 28.34 -0.58 -3.53
CA PRO A 45 27.29 -1.44 -3.02
C PRO A 45 25.97 -1.12 -3.72
N THR A 46 25.42 -2.16 -4.34
CA THR A 46 24.16 -2.10 -5.09
C THR A 46 23.16 -1.25 -4.33
N ASP A 47 22.59 -0.26 -5.00
CA ASP A 47 21.44 0.49 -4.49
C ASP A 47 20.52 -0.54 -3.78
N PRO A 48 20.21 -0.37 -2.48
CA PRO A 48 19.33 -1.29 -1.78
C PRO A 48 17.96 -1.40 -2.47
N LEU A 49 17.65 -0.45 -3.34
CA LEU A 49 16.47 -0.47 -4.17
C LEU A 49 16.77 -1.19 -5.49
N THR A 50 16.10 -2.30 -5.69
CA THR A 50 16.23 -3.12 -6.92
C THR A 50 15.58 -2.49 -8.16
N GLY A 51 15.00 -1.28 -8.04
CA GLY A 51 14.18 -0.65 -9.09
C GLY A 51 12.84 -1.34 -9.32
N LYS A 52 12.50 -2.34 -8.48
CA LYS A 52 11.20 -3.04 -8.52
C LYS A 52 10.20 -2.36 -7.59
N SER A 53 8.93 -2.44 -7.96
CA SER A 53 7.81 -1.94 -7.14
C SER A 53 7.02 -3.09 -6.51
N VAL A 54 6.40 -2.82 -5.37
CA VAL A 54 5.53 -3.75 -4.67
C VAL A 54 4.12 -3.18 -4.59
N ILE A 55 3.13 -3.98 -4.95
CA ILE A 55 1.71 -3.71 -4.67
C ILE A 55 1.26 -4.71 -3.62
N PHE A 56 0.85 -4.24 -2.47
CA PHE A 56 0.32 -5.05 -1.38
C PHE A 56 -1.20 -4.91 -1.33
N LEU A 57 -1.92 -5.93 -1.81
CA LEU A 57 -3.38 -5.99 -1.78
C LEU A 57 -3.83 -6.63 -0.47
N PHE A 58 -4.27 -5.80 0.47
CA PHE A 58 -4.67 -6.23 1.80
C PHE A 58 -6.17 -6.56 1.85
N GLN A 59 -6.49 -7.81 2.17
CA GLN A 59 -7.84 -8.39 2.20
C GLN A 59 -8.32 -8.52 3.64
N GLN A 60 -8.71 -7.40 4.27
CA GLN A 60 -9.09 -7.40 5.68
C GLN A 60 -10.42 -8.10 5.94
N GLY A 61 -10.39 -9.08 6.86
CA GLY A 61 -11.54 -9.90 7.24
C GLY A 61 -11.21 -11.39 7.35
N GLY A 62 -10.03 -11.81 6.93
CA GLY A 62 -9.60 -13.22 6.95
C GLY A 62 -10.15 -14.01 5.76
N PRO A 63 -9.61 -13.80 4.55
CA PRO A 63 -10.00 -14.57 3.37
C PRO A 63 -9.80 -16.06 3.63
N SER A 64 -10.79 -16.87 3.26
CA SER A 64 -10.75 -18.32 3.47
C SER A 64 -9.75 -18.96 2.51
N GLN A 65 -8.74 -19.61 3.04
CA GLN A 65 -7.82 -20.42 2.25
C GLN A 65 -8.53 -21.60 1.57
N PHE A 66 -9.60 -22.15 2.18
CA PHE A 66 -10.37 -23.27 1.65
C PHE A 66 -11.17 -22.88 0.40
N GLU A 67 -11.74 -21.67 0.41
CA GLU A 67 -12.56 -21.21 -0.71
C GLU A 67 -11.74 -20.55 -1.82
N THR A 68 -10.43 -20.38 -1.62
CA THR A 68 -9.52 -19.77 -2.58
C THR A 68 -8.49 -20.77 -3.12
N PHE A 69 -7.32 -20.89 -2.48
CA PHE A 69 -6.14 -21.55 -3.06
C PHE A 69 -5.82 -22.92 -2.44
N ASP A 70 -6.59 -23.39 -1.44
CA ASP A 70 -6.34 -24.65 -0.76
C ASP A 70 -7.64 -25.40 -0.36
N PRO A 71 -8.45 -25.84 -1.31
CA PRO A 71 -9.82 -26.34 -1.09
C PRO A 71 -9.93 -27.69 -0.34
N LYS A 72 -8.82 -28.41 -0.13
CA LYS A 72 -8.77 -29.69 0.59
C LYS A 72 -9.82 -30.72 0.09
N PRO A 73 -9.87 -31.07 -1.21
CA PRO A 73 -10.95 -31.88 -1.79
C PRO A 73 -11.15 -33.24 -1.09
N ASN A 74 -10.09 -33.83 -0.59
CA ASN A 74 -10.09 -35.15 0.06
C ASN A 74 -10.36 -35.10 1.57
N ALA A 75 -10.55 -33.89 2.15
CA ALA A 75 -10.87 -33.76 3.56
C ALA A 75 -12.36 -34.03 3.84
N PRO A 76 -12.73 -34.39 5.10
CA PRO A 76 -14.13 -34.51 5.51
C PRO A 76 -14.95 -33.23 5.23
N SER A 77 -16.29 -33.37 5.12
CA SER A 77 -17.19 -32.29 4.77
C SER A 77 -17.11 -31.07 5.72
N GLY A 78 -16.70 -31.20 6.96
CA GLY A 78 -16.49 -30.09 7.89
C GLY A 78 -15.17 -29.35 7.70
N ILE A 79 -14.27 -29.84 6.85
CA ILE A 79 -12.92 -29.27 6.65
C ILE A 79 -12.72 -28.77 5.23
N ARG A 80 -13.19 -29.50 4.22
CA ARG A 80 -13.05 -29.11 2.81
C ARG A 80 -13.85 -27.85 2.49
N THR A 81 -13.55 -27.21 1.35
CA THR A 81 -14.36 -26.10 0.79
C THR A 81 -15.85 -26.42 0.77
N VAL A 82 -16.68 -25.45 1.02
CA VAL A 82 -18.16 -25.56 0.84
C VAL A 82 -18.57 -25.34 -0.61
N GLY A 83 -17.71 -24.72 -1.40
CA GLY A 83 -17.91 -24.45 -2.82
C GLY A 83 -17.39 -25.57 -3.73
N GLU A 84 -17.28 -25.27 -5.00
CA GLU A 84 -16.69 -26.15 -6.00
C GLU A 84 -15.19 -26.23 -5.88
N VAL A 85 -14.62 -27.36 -6.29
CA VAL A 85 -13.19 -27.57 -6.49
C VAL A 85 -12.91 -27.62 -7.98
N ILE A 86 -12.05 -26.73 -8.46
CA ILE A 86 -11.71 -26.64 -9.86
C ILE A 86 -10.23 -26.97 -10.12
N PRO A 87 -9.90 -27.63 -11.24
CA PRO A 87 -8.52 -27.87 -11.62
C PRO A 87 -7.84 -26.54 -12.02
N THR A 88 -6.53 -26.49 -11.85
CA THR A 88 -5.71 -25.36 -12.31
C THR A 88 -4.91 -25.71 -13.57
N SER A 89 -4.16 -24.74 -14.09
CA SER A 89 -3.19 -24.99 -15.17
C SER A 89 -2.00 -25.87 -14.75
N ILE A 90 -1.87 -26.19 -13.45
CA ILE A 90 -0.83 -27.08 -12.92
C ILE A 90 -1.50 -28.41 -12.58
N PRO A 91 -1.08 -29.53 -13.19
CA PRO A 91 -1.65 -30.87 -12.90
C PRO A 91 -1.62 -31.21 -11.40
N GLY A 92 -2.75 -31.70 -10.89
CA GLY A 92 -2.89 -32.07 -9.48
C GLY A 92 -3.09 -30.92 -8.49
N VAL A 93 -3.02 -29.66 -8.94
CA VAL A 93 -3.32 -28.48 -8.12
C VAL A 93 -4.74 -28.01 -8.37
N HIS A 94 -5.48 -27.79 -7.28
CA HIS A 94 -6.88 -27.37 -7.32
C HIS A 94 -7.09 -26.05 -6.54
N PHE A 95 -8.03 -25.23 -7.01
CA PHE A 95 -8.50 -24.02 -6.32
C PHE A 95 -10.00 -24.13 -6.04
N GLY A 96 -10.50 -23.23 -5.19
CA GLY A 96 -11.94 -23.05 -5.00
C GLY A 96 -12.61 -22.44 -6.23
N GLY A 97 -13.89 -22.74 -6.45
CA GLY A 97 -14.63 -22.38 -7.66
C GLY A 97 -14.67 -20.89 -7.99
N ALA A 98 -14.60 -20.02 -6.99
CA ALA A 98 -14.53 -18.57 -7.18
C ALA A 98 -13.23 -18.08 -7.86
N MET A 99 -12.19 -18.92 -7.94
CA MET A 99 -10.86 -18.58 -8.48
C MET A 99 -10.67 -19.05 -9.94
N SER A 100 -11.69 -19.01 -10.77
CA SER A 100 -11.72 -19.64 -12.09
C SER A 100 -10.74 -19.03 -13.10
N GLN A 101 -10.46 -17.72 -13.03
CA GLN A 101 -9.50 -17.07 -13.91
C GLN A 101 -8.06 -17.26 -13.41
N LEU A 102 -7.84 -17.17 -12.09
CA LEU A 102 -6.54 -17.43 -11.48
C LEU A 102 -6.15 -18.90 -11.61
N ALA A 103 -7.09 -19.83 -11.57
CA ALA A 103 -6.81 -21.25 -11.82
C ALA A 103 -6.13 -21.48 -13.18
N LYS A 104 -6.54 -20.75 -14.22
CA LYS A 104 -5.92 -20.80 -15.56
C LYS A 104 -4.53 -20.17 -15.59
N LEU A 105 -4.22 -19.29 -14.65
CA LEU A 105 -2.95 -18.57 -14.53
C LEU A 105 -2.08 -19.10 -13.39
N ALA A 106 -2.39 -20.23 -12.78
CA ALA A 106 -1.71 -20.76 -11.60
C ALA A 106 -0.18 -20.88 -11.78
N HIS A 107 0.28 -21.11 -13.01
CA HIS A 107 1.70 -21.17 -13.37
C HIS A 107 2.41 -19.80 -13.39
N LYS A 108 1.69 -18.68 -13.20
CA LYS A 108 2.23 -17.31 -13.22
C LYS A 108 2.49 -16.73 -11.83
N PHE A 109 2.08 -17.39 -10.75
CA PHE A 109 2.23 -16.88 -9.39
C PHE A 109 2.49 -17.99 -8.38
N ASN A 110 2.93 -17.62 -7.19
CA ASN A 110 3.18 -18.53 -6.09
C ASN A 110 2.10 -18.41 -5.02
N VAL A 111 1.68 -19.52 -4.44
CA VAL A 111 0.79 -19.61 -3.29
C VAL A 111 1.58 -20.05 -2.07
N VAL A 112 1.71 -19.17 -1.07
CA VAL A 112 2.39 -19.46 0.20
C VAL A 112 1.33 -19.95 1.20
N ARG A 113 1.24 -21.26 1.39
CA ARG A 113 0.25 -21.90 2.28
C ARG A 113 0.71 -21.99 3.75
N SER A 114 1.98 -21.74 4.03
CA SER A 114 2.58 -21.83 5.37
C SER A 114 2.57 -20.51 6.14
N PHE A 115 2.04 -19.44 5.57
CA PHE A 115 1.98 -18.15 6.25
C PHE A 115 0.96 -18.18 7.39
N ALA A 116 1.41 -17.89 8.60
CA ALA A 116 0.59 -17.85 9.80
C ALA A 116 0.94 -16.58 10.62
N THR A 117 -0.06 -15.77 10.91
CA THR A 117 0.14 -14.52 11.68
C THR A 117 0.21 -14.74 13.18
N GLN A 118 -0.08 -15.95 13.68
CA GLN A 118 -0.21 -16.30 15.10
C GLN A 118 -1.26 -15.46 15.86
N ASN A 119 -2.16 -14.81 15.12
CA ASN A 119 -3.19 -13.92 15.66
C ASN A 119 -4.50 -14.08 14.88
N ALA A 120 -5.57 -14.42 15.58
CA ALA A 120 -6.92 -14.55 15.01
C ALA A 120 -7.75 -13.26 15.10
N GLY A 121 -7.16 -12.16 15.55
CA GLY A 121 -7.85 -10.86 15.66
C GLY A 121 -7.85 -10.10 14.33
N HIS A 122 -8.92 -9.38 14.08
CA HIS A 122 -9.02 -8.48 12.93
C HIS A 122 -8.14 -7.23 13.13
N ASN A 123 -6.88 -7.33 12.83
CA ASN A 123 -5.90 -6.26 12.90
C ASN A 123 -5.22 -6.05 11.53
N ILE A 124 -4.16 -5.28 11.51
CA ILE A 124 -3.37 -5.04 10.30
C ILE A 124 -1.95 -5.61 10.45
N GLN A 125 -1.79 -6.65 11.25
CA GLN A 125 -0.49 -7.23 11.60
C GLN A 125 0.43 -7.55 10.40
N PRO A 126 -0.05 -8.00 9.23
CA PRO A 126 0.81 -8.15 8.05
C PRO A 126 1.43 -6.85 7.55
N ILE A 127 0.85 -5.69 7.89
CA ILE A 127 1.31 -4.36 7.44
C ILE A 127 1.97 -3.60 8.58
N VAL A 128 1.37 -3.63 9.78
CA VAL A 128 1.85 -2.95 11.00
C VAL A 128 1.82 -3.90 12.17
N SER A 129 2.93 -4.04 12.86
CA SER A 129 3.06 -4.88 14.04
C SER A 129 4.14 -4.36 14.98
N SER A 130 4.26 -4.95 16.16
CA SER A 130 5.36 -4.69 17.09
C SER A 130 6.73 -5.02 16.45
N PHE A 131 6.81 -6.05 15.61
CA PHE A 131 8.03 -6.38 14.85
C PHE A 131 8.44 -5.29 13.86
N SER A 132 7.48 -4.53 13.33
CA SER A 132 7.73 -3.38 12.46
C SER A 132 7.81 -2.05 13.24
N LYS A 133 8.00 -2.09 14.56
CA LYS A 133 8.01 -0.91 15.45
C LYS A 133 6.77 -0.04 15.30
N GLU A 134 5.61 -0.66 15.15
CA GLU A 134 4.32 -0.01 14.92
C GLU A 134 4.31 0.93 13.69
N ALA A 135 5.24 0.76 12.77
CA ALA A 135 5.29 1.46 11.49
C ALA A 135 4.79 0.56 10.36
N ALA A 136 4.11 1.13 9.37
CA ALA A 136 3.70 0.41 8.17
C ALA A 136 4.92 0.01 7.32
N ILE A 137 4.83 -1.09 6.59
CA ILE A 137 5.89 -1.52 5.66
C ILE A 137 6.21 -0.42 4.65
N SER A 138 5.18 0.32 4.18
CA SER A 138 5.34 1.49 3.33
C SER A 138 6.24 2.56 3.97
N THR A 139 6.11 2.80 5.27
CA THR A 139 6.95 3.75 6.00
C THR A 139 8.42 3.30 6.04
N HIS A 140 8.67 2.00 6.25
CA HIS A 140 10.04 1.46 6.17
C HIS A 140 10.63 1.61 4.77
N PHE A 141 9.81 1.37 3.73
CA PHE A 141 10.22 1.60 2.36
C PHE A 141 10.57 3.06 2.11
N ALA A 142 9.71 4.01 2.52
CA ALA A 142 9.95 5.44 2.37
C ALA A 142 11.22 5.92 3.09
N ARG A 143 11.59 5.30 4.20
CA ARG A 143 12.86 5.61 4.90
C ARG A 143 14.11 5.24 4.12
N VAL A 144 14.03 4.19 3.29
CA VAL A 144 15.14 3.74 2.45
C VAL A 144 15.15 4.49 1.13
N ALA A 145 13.98 4.65 0.50
CA ALA A 145 13.81 5.24 -0.82
C ALA A 145 13.71 6.77 -0.84
N GLY A 146 13.51 7.40 0.34
CA GLY A 146 13.01 8.77 0.44
C GLY A 146 11.47 8.80 0.40
N ALA A 147 10.87 9.88 0.87
CA ALA A 147 9.41 10.05 0.86
C ALA A 147 8.87 10.31 -0.56
N THR A 148 9.65 11.03 -1.35
CA THR A 148 9.37 11.35 -2.76
C THR A 148 10.60 11.09 -3.62
N ARG A 149 10.37 10.84 -4.89
CA ARG A 149 11.45 10.74 -5.88
C ARG A 149 11.98 12.13 -6.22
N ALA A 150 13.27 12.31 -6.15
CA ALA A 150 13.91 13.60 -6.41
C ALA A 150 13.78 14.06 -7.87
N ASP A 151 13.66 13.13 -8.82
CA ASP A 151 13.55 13.39 -10.26
C ASP A 151 12.15 13.79 -10.71
N SER A 152 11.10 13.28 -10.06
CA SER A 152 9.71 13.43 -10.50
C SER A 152 8.76 14.00 -9.45
N GLY A 153 9.17 14.09 -8.18
CA GLY A 153 8.29 14.42 -7.06
C GLY A 153 7.23 13.34 -6.77
N THR A 154 7.32 12.18 -7.41
CA THR A 154 6.37 11.08 -7.20
C THR A 154 6.55 10.53 -5.78
N PRO A 155 5.47 10.36 -4.97
CA PRO A 155 5.57 9.68 -3.69
C PRO A 155 6.11 8.28 -3.87
N THR A 156 7.09 7.90 -3.07
CA THR A 156 7.65 6.54 -3.14
C THR A 156 6.69 5.50 -2.58
N THR A 157 5.75 5.93 -1.74
CA THR A 157 4.74 5.06 -1.12
C THR A 157 3.34 5.66 -1.16
N THR A 158 2.34 4.81 -1.38
CA THR A 158 0.93 5.21 -1.50
C THR A 158 0.03 4.19 -0.82
N VAL A 159 -1.06 4.65 -0.20
CA VAL A 159 -2.17 3.79 0.26
C VAL A 159 -3.43 4.15 -0.53
N LEU A 160 -4.01 3.16 -1.19
CA LEU A 160 -5.23 3.31 -1.98
C LEU A 160 -6.44 2.73 -1.25
N PHE A 161 -7.50 3.51 -1.21
CA PHE A 161 -8.83 3.12 -0.76
C PHE A 161 -9.84 3.23 -1.90
N PRO A 162 -11.03 2.63 -1.83
CA PRO A 162 -12.06 2.75 -2.87
C PRO A 162 -12.38 4.20 -3.29
N ALA A 163 -12.30 5.14 -2.36
CA ALA A 163 -12.49 6.55 -2.64
C ALA A 163 -11.46 7.15 -3.61
N SER A 164 -10.32 6.49 -3.84
CA SER A 164 -9.32 6.95 -4.81
C SER A 164 -9.74 6.74 -6.27
N VAL A 165 -10.71 5.86 -6.51
CA VAL A 165 -11.19 5.52 -7.88
C VAL A 165 -12.68 5.76 -8.07
N SER A 166 -13.43 6.08 -7.01
CA SER A 166 -14.87 6.34 -7.07
C SER A 166 -15.31 7.33 -6.00
N LYS A 167 -16.14 8.30 -6.37
CA LYS A 167 -16.73 9.29 -5.44
C LYS A 167 -17.96 8.75 -4.70
N ASN A 168 -18.63 7.74 -5.27
CA ASN A 168 -19.90 7.22 -4.80
C ASN A 168 -19.72 5.89 -4.04
N VAL A 169 -18.78 5.88 -3.10
CA VAL A 169 -18.50 4.70 -2.27
C VAL A 169 -18.48 5.10 -0.80
N PRO A 170 -18.78 4.16 0.11
CA PRO A 170 -18.61 4.40 1.54
C PRO A 170 -17.19 4.85 1.87
N GLY A 171 -17.05 5.68 2.89
CA GLY A 171 -15.74 6.13 3.37
C GLY A 171 -14.83 4.97 3.77
N PRO A 172 -13.51 5.17 3.78
CA PRO A 172 -12.55 4.12 4.14
C PRO A 172 -12.82 3.60 5.56
N SER A 173 -12.80 2.27 5.69
CA SER A 173 -13.05 1.56 6.93
C SER A 173 -11.99 0.48 7.10
N ALA A 174 -10.84 0.81 7.65
CA ALA A 174 -9.80 -0.12 8.04
C ALA A 174 -9.77 -0.32 9.57
N ARG A 175 -9.55 -1.54 10.05
CA ARG A 175 -9.29 -1.81 11.45
C ARG A 175 -7.80 -1.65 11.72
N GLY A 176 -7.36 -0.42 11.91
CA GLY A 176 -5.97 -0.03 12.12
C GLY A 176 -5.53 1.09 11.18
N ASN A 177 -4.34 1.64 11.45
CA ASN A 177 -3.77 2.74 10.69
C ASN A 177 -2.77 2.21 9.64
N LEU A 178 -3.21 2.08 8.38
CA LEU A 178 -2.36 1.63 7.27
C LEU A 178 -1.25 2.63 6.88
N SER A 179 -1.30 3.83 7.44
CA SER A 179 -0.29 4.89 7.25
C SER A 179 0.52 5.18 8.52
N ALA A 180 0.55 4.23 9.46
CA ALA A 180 1.29 4.38 10.71
C ALA A 180 2.79 4.59 10.46
N THR A 181 3.36 5.60 11.10
CA THR A 181 4.78 5.91 10.98
C THR A 181 5.61 5.39 12.16
N GLY A 182 4.96 4.89 13.22
CA GLY A 182 5.63 4.40 14.41
C GLY A 182 6.55 5.48 15.01
N PRO A 183 7.81 5.14 15.33
CA PRO A 183 8.78 6.08 15.87
C PRO A 183 9.40 7.01 14.81
N TYR A 184 8.99 6.90 13.55
CA TYR A 184 9.52 7.68 12.44
C TYR A 184 8.67 8.94 12.21
N GLY A 185 9.24 10.00 11.69
CA GLY A 185 8.54 11.25 11.45
C GLY A 185 7.39 11.14 10.45
N ALA A 186 6.43 12.06 10.54
CA ALA A 186 5.25 12.10 9.67
C ALA A 186 5.60 12.29 8.18
N GLY A 187 6.77 12.82 7.86
CA GLY A 187 7.28 12.93 6.48
C GLY A 187 7.48 11.59 5.75
N PHE A 188 7.51 10.47 6.48
CA PHE A 188 7.57 9.12 5.89
C PHE A 188 6.18 8.45 5.75
N ALA A 189 5.10 9.17 6.08
CA ALA A 189 3.75 8.64 5.88
C ALA A 189 3.46 8.45 4.38
N PRO A 190 2.79 7.35 3.99
CA PRO A 190 2.42 7.13 2.61
C PRO A 190 1.40 8.18 2.14
N PHE A 191 1.46 8.53 0.88
CA PHE A 191 0.48 9.36 0.22
C PHE A 191 -0.89 8.64 0.13
N ILE A 192 -1.98 9.35 0.45
CA ILE A 192 -3.36 8.80 0.40
C ILE A 192 -4.21 9.68 -0.51
N PRO A 193 -4.39 9.30 -1.78
CA PRO A 193 -5.21 10.06 -2.69
C PRO A 193 -6.71 9.94 -2.34
N GLY A 194 -7.47 11.01 -2.55
CA GLY A 194 -8.94 11.02 -2.34
C GLY A 194 -9.39 11.15 -0.90
N LYS A 195 -8.49 11.37 0.06
CA LYS A 195 -8.85 11.56 1.48
C LYS A 195 -9.78 12.76 1.69
N GLY A 196 -9.71 13.77 0.81
CA GLY A 196 -10.58 14.95 0.82
C GLY A 196 -11.81 14.85 -0.10
N GLY A 197 -12.01 13.75 -0.83
CA GLY A 197 -13.16 13.55 -1.73
C GLY A 197 -13.06 14.22 -3.10
N LYS A 198 -11.97 14.96 -3.40
CA LYS A 198 -11.77 15.71 -4.65
C LYS A 198 -10.44 15.38 -5.31
N LEU A 199 -10.23 14.12 -5.62
CA LEU A 199 -8.96 13.55 -6.01
C LEU A 199 -8.16 14.33 -7.07
N GLN A 200 -8.84 14.77 -8.14
CA GLN A 200 -8.17 15.43 -9.26
C GLN A 200 -8.12 16.95 -9.11
N GLU A 201 -9.11 17.53 -8.41
CA GLU A 201 -9.15 18.98 -8.17
C GLU A 201 -8.09 19.38 -7.15
N ASP A 202 -7.91 18.57 -6.10
CA ASP A 202 -6.90 18.80 -5.05
C ASP A 202 -5.46 18.63 -5.57
N MET A 203 -5.28 17.96 -6.71
CA MET A 203 -3.98 17.76 -7.36
C MET A 203 -3.68 18.78 -8.47
N LYS A 204 -4.54 19.79 -8.67
CA LYS A 204 -4.32 20.86 -9.64
C LYS A 204 -3.82 22.11 -8.94
N LEU A 205 -2.74 22.69 -9.45
CA LEU A 205 -2.31 24.01 -9.04
C LEU A 205 -3.33 25.04 -9.55
N ASN A 206 -3.93 25.81 -8.64
CA ASN A 206 -4.84 26.91 -8.98
C ASN A 206 -4.11 28.18 -9.45
N LEU A 207 -2.78 28.15 -9.51
CA LEU A 207 -1.91 29.24 -9.94
C LEU A 207 -0.88 28.71 -10.95
N PRO A 208 -0.40 29.54 -11.89
CA PRO A 208 0.73 29.20 -12.73
C PRO A 208 1.93 28.76 -11.86
N ARG A 209 2.63 27.71 -12.33
CA ARG A 209 3.75 27.08 -11.60
C ARG A 209 4.82 28.11 -11.20
N GLU A 210 5.12 29.06 -12.08
CA GLU A 210 6.10 30.12 -11.85
C GLU A 210 5.70 31.02 -10.68
N ARG A 211 4.43 31.45 -10.62
CA ARG A 211 3.91 32.26 -9.52
C ARG A 211 3.84 31.52 -8.21
N PHE A 212 3.54 30.22 -8.26
CA PHE A 212 3.55 29.38 -7.07
C PHE A 212 4.97 29.23 -6.50
N LEU A 213 5.97 29.05 -7.36
CA LEU A 213 7.36 28.89 -6.94
C LEU A 213 7.99 30.19 -6.46
N SER A 214 7.73 31.33 -7.15
CA SER A 214 8.36 32.63 -6.84
C SER A 214 7.70 33.32 -5.64
N ASP A 215 6.37 33.45 -5.66
CA ASP A 215 5.71 34.37 -4.73
C ASP A 215 5.23 33.69 -3.45
N ARG A 216 4.50 32.58 -3.57
CA ARG A 216 3.94 31.90 -2.38
C ARG A 216 4.94 31.07 -1.60
N ARG A 217 5.82 30.33 -2.29
CA ARG A 217 6.80 29.48 -1.61
C ARG A 217 7.86 30.31 -0.88
N SER A 218 8.28 31.45 -1.45
CA SER A 218 9.20 32.38 -0.82
C SER A 218 8.57 33.08 0.39
N LEU A 219 7.29 33.48 0.28
CA LEU A 219 6.56 34.09 1.39
C LEU A 219 6.32 33.09 2.54
N LEU A 220 5.90 31.87 2.22
CA LEU A 220 5.75 30.80 3.21
C LEU A 220 7.07 30.48 3.90
N LYS A 221 8.18 30.33 3.16
CA LYS A 221 9.50 30.14 3.76
C LYS A 221 9.91 31.27 4.69
N ALA A 222 9.61 32.49 4.35
CA ALA A 222 9.91 33.64 5.19
C ALA A 222 9.06 33.66 6.47
N LEU A 223 7.77 33.31 6.38
CA LEU A 223 6.88 33.18 7.53
C LEU A 223 7.26 32.00 8.42
N ASP A 224 7.64 30.86 7.82
CA ASP A 224 8.08 29.66 8.56
C ASP A 224 9.41 29.90 9.28
N GLN A 225 10.32 30.68 8.70
CA GLN A 225 11.56 31.08 9.39
C GLN A 225 11.30 31.91 10.64
N LEU A 226 10.29 32.78 10.61
CA LEU A 226 9.86 33.57 11.78
C LEU A 226 9.23 32.67 12.85
N ASN A 227 8.40 31.71 12.44
CA ASN A 227 7.77 30.76 13.36
C ASN A 227 8.77 29.78 14.00
N ARG A 228 9.81 29.33 13.27
CA ARG A 228 10.85 28.44 13.78
C ARG A 228 11.69 29.04 14.91
N GLN A 229 11.83 30.36 14.95
CA GLN A 229 12.53 31.04 16.02
C GLN A 229 11.77 30.98 17.36
N THR A 230 10.48 30.65 17.33
CA THR A 230 9.56 30.58 18.47
C THR A 230 9.09 29.16 18.82
N ASP A 231 9.35 28.13 17.97
CA ASP A 231 8.91 26.76 18.21
C ASP A 231 9.88 25.96 19.08
N VAL A 232 9.51 25.81 20.35
CA VAL A 232 10.24 25.00 21.34
C VAL A 232 9.86 23.51 21.27
N SER A 233 8.76 23.15 20.59
CA SER A 233 8.17 21.80 20.59
C SER A 233 8.61 20.91 19.44
N GLY A 234 9.24 21.45 18.38
CA GLY A 234 9.61 20.71 17.18
C GLY A 234 8.42 20.27 16.29
N SER A 235 7.20 20.67 16.63
CA SER A 235 5.98 20.30 15.88
C SER A 235 5.93 20.94 14.50
N ILE A 236 6.57 22.09 14.31
CA ILE A 236 6.66 22.80 13.03
C ILE A 236 7.51 22.03 12.02
N ASN A 237 8.57 21.34 12.46
CA ASN A 237 9.41 20.56 11.57
C ASN A 237 8.64 19.42 10.87
N ALA A 238 7.74 18.73 11.59
CA ALA A 238 6.91 17.67 11.02
C ALA A 238 5.89 18.24 10.01
N ALA A 239 5.32 19.42 10.28
CA ALA A 239 4.41 20.09 9.36
C ALA A 239 5.13 20.53 8.07
N ASP A 240 6.37 21.01 8.20
CA ASP A 240 7.21 21.43 7.07
C ASP A 240 7.56 20.25 6.15
N GLU A 241 7.88 19.08 6.71
CA GLU A 241 8.18 17.87 5.93
C GLU A 241 6.97 17.43 5.09
N ILE A 242 5.77 17.42 5.69
CA ILE A 242 4.52 17.09 4.99
C ILE A 242 4.21 18.12 3.91
N GLN A 243 4.41 19.40 4.19
CA GLN A 243 4.18 20.48 3.24
C GLN A 243 5.16 20.41 2.07
N GLN A 244 6.43 20.12 2.33
CA GLN A 244 7.45 19.93 1.29
C GLN A 244 7.08 18.74 0.38
N GLN A 245 6.67 17.62 0.96
CA GLN A 245 6.21 16.45 0.22
C GLN A 245 4.98 16.78 -0.65
N ALA A 246 4.01 17.51 -0.10
CA ALA A 246 2.83 17.95 -0.87
C ALA A 246 3.21 18.84 -2.07
N TYR A 247 4.17 19.74 -1.90
CA TYR A 247 4.67 20.56 -2.99
C TYR A 247 5.35 19.76 -4.10
N GLU A 248 6.18 18.80 -3.74
CA GLU A 248 6.88 17.95 -4.70
C GLU A 248 5.88 17.12 -5.53
N VAL A 249 4.87 16.56 -4.87
CA VAL A 249 3.78 15.82 -5.52
C VAL A 249 2.99 16.69 -6.50
N LEU A 250 2.61 17.92 -6.08
CA LEU A 250 1.82 18.83 -6.90
C LEU A 250 2.61 19.36 -8.10
N LEU A 251 3.90 19.65 -7.92
CA LEU A 251 4.75 20.20 -8.94
C LEU A 251 5.25 19.17 -9.95
N GLY A 252 5.39 17.91 -9.52
CA GLY A 252 5.89 16.81 -10.35
C GLY A 252 4.94 16.39 -11.47
N GLY A 253 3.62 16.50 -11.25
CA GLY A 253 2.58 16.17 -12.24
C GLY A 253 2.45 14.70 -12.63
N GLY A 254 3.44 13.86 -12.34
CA GLY A 254 3.45 12.43 -12.64
C GLY A 254 2.34 11.65 -11.90
N VAL A 255 2.14 11.98 -10.64
CA VAL A 255 1.09 11.36 -9.80
C VAL A 255 -0.30 11.69 -10.32
N SER A 256 -0.56 12.95 -10.67
CA SER A 256 -1.87 13.37 -11.19
C SER A 256 -2.24 12.58 -12.45
N LYS A 257 -1.27 12.36 -13.37
CA LYS A 257 -1.48 11.54 -14.57
C LYS A 257 -1.69 10.05 -14.22
N ALA A 258 -0.96 9.51 -13.26
CA ALA A 258 -1.11 8.12 -12.83
C ALA A 258 -2.48 7.86 -12.19
N LEU A 259 -3.00 8.82 -11.44
CA LEU A 259 -4.30 8.75 -10.78
C LEU A 259 -5.49 8.94 -11.76
N ASP A 260 -5.26 9.57 -12.90
CA ASP A 260 -6.30 9.82 -13.91
C ASP A 260 -6.49 8.60 -14.81
N LEU A 261 -7.44 7.74 -14.46
CA LEU A 261 -7.77 6.55 -15.23
C LEU A 261 -8.40 6.87 -16.59
N SER A 262 -8.87 8.10 -16.85
CA SER A 262 -9.39 8.50 -18.15
C SER A 262 -8.32 8.53 -19.25
N GLN A 263 -7.05 8.53 -18.84
CA GLN A 263 -5.90 8.46 -19.75
C GLN A 263 -5.55 7.03 -20.20
N GLU A 264 -6.24 6.02 -19.66
CA GLU A 264 -5.98 4.63 -20.03
C GLU A 264 -6.83 4.23 -21.24
N ASP A 265 -6.33 3.29 -22.04
CA ASP A 265 -7.06 2.81 -23.21
C ASP A 265 -8.34 2.03 -22.81
N THR A 266 -9.34 2.09 -23.68
CA THR A 266 -10.66 1.49 -23.42
C THR A 266 -10.60 -0.03 -23.22
N ARG A 267 -9.68 -0.73 -23.90
CA ARG A 267 -9.52 -2.18 -23.77
C ARG A 267 -8.96 -2.55 -22.40
N THR A 268 -7.97 -1.79 -21.92
CA THR A 268 -7.42 -1.95 -20.58
C THR A 268 -8.47 -1.63 -19.52
N LEU A 269 -9.22 -0.53 -19.65
CA LEU A 269 -10.31 -0.22 -18.73
C LEU A 269 -11.35 -1.34 -18.65
N ALA A 270 -11.77 -1.90 -19.80
CA ALA A 270 -12.71 -3.01 -19.85
C ALA A 270 -12.15 -4.30 -19.23
N MET A 271 -10.85 -4.57 -19.39
CA MET A 271 -10.18 -5.74 -18.80
C MET A 271 -10.21 -5.71 -17.26
N TYR A 272 -10.09 -4.52 -16.66
CA TYR A 272 -10.16 -4.33 -15.21
C TYR A 272 -11.56 -4.05 -14.67
N ASP A 273 -12.60 -4.04 -15.54
CA ASP A 273 -13.96 -3.76 -15.09
C ASP A 273 -14.55 -4.95 -14.33
N THR A 274 -14.70 -4.77 -13.04
CA THR A 274 -15.29 -5.73 -12.11
C THR A 274 -16.73 -5.37 -11.72
N SER A 275 -17.32 -4.32 -12.28
CA SER A 275 -18.67 -3.83 -11.92
C SER A 275 -19.78 -4.85 -12.17
N LYS A 276 -19.57 -5.79 -13.09
CA LYS A 276 -20.50 -6.90 -13.36
C LYS A 276 -20.73 -7.82 -12.15
N TYR A 277 -19.89 -7.74 -11.12
CA TYR A 277 -20.04 -8.49 -9.87
C TYR A 277 -20.77 -7.70 -8.79
N ASP A 278 -21.27 -6.49 -9.11
CA ASP A 278 -22.15 -5.74 -8.23
C ASP A 278 -23.47 -6.50 -8.06
N GLY A 279 -23.77 -6.89 -6.85
CA GLY A 279 -24.98 -7.68 -6.54
C GLY A 279 -26.21 -6.81 -6.33
N GLY A 280 -26.13 -5.48 -6.44
CA GLY A 280 -27.23 -4.57 -6.21
C GLY A 280 -27.89 -4.80 -4.83
N THR A 281 -29.18 -5.12 -4.85
CA THR A 281 -29.96 -5.39 -3.62
C THR A 281 -29.78 -6.81 -3.08
N ARG A 282 -29.10 -7.70 -3.79
CA ARG A 282 -28.92 -9.10 -3.39
C ARG A 282 -28.24 -9.25 -2.02
N TRP A 283 -27.36 -8.31 -1.69
CA TRP A 283 -26.63 -8.32 -0.43
C TRP A 283 -27.37 -7.64 0.74
N ASN A 284 -28.60 -7.15 0.53
CA ASN A 284 -29.39 -6.48 1.59
C ASN A 284 -29.82 -7.41 2.75
N LYS A 285 -29.55 -8.71 2.62
CA LYS A 285 -29.75 -9.71 3.70
C LYS A 285 -28.77 -9.55 4.87
N VAL A 286 -27.70 -8.76 4.73
CA VAL A 286 -26.80 -8.42 5.84
C VAL A 286 -27.22 -7.14 6.55
N LYS A 287 -26.85 -7.02 7.84
CA LYS A 287 -27.24 -5.87 8.65
C LYS A 287 -26.45 -4.59 8.31
N ARG A 288 -27.10 -3.44 8.54
CA ARG A 288 -26.48 -2.10 8.68
C ARG A 288 -25.57 -1.66 7.52
N GLY A 289 -26.07 -1.67 6.30
CA GLY A 289 -25.39 -1.03 5.18
C GLY A 289 -24.14 -1.76 4.66
N LYS A 290 -23.81 -2.94 5.18
CA LYS A 290 -22.68 -3.75 4.67
C LYS A 290 -22.88 -4.17 3.20
N ALA A 291 -24.11 -4.26 2.72
CA ALA A 291 -24.40 -4.49 1.31
C ALA A 291 -23.67 -3.49 0.40
N GLY A 292 -23.66 -2.21 0.79
CA GLY A 292 -22.92 -1.16 0.07
C GLY A 292 -21.41 -1.37 0.06
N LEU A 293 -20.83 -2.01 1.08
CA LEU A 293 -19.40 -2.34 1.13
C LEU A 293 -19.04 -3.45 0.14
N TYR A 294 -19.87 -4.48 0.02
CA TYR A 294 -19.68 -5.57 -0.96
C TYR A 294 -19.78 -5.05 -2.40
N ASN A 295 -20.81 -4.23 -2.68
CA ASN A 295 -20.98 -3.61 -3.99
C ASN A 295 -19.83 -2.63 -4.30
N ALA A 296 -19.38 -1.86 -3.32
CA ALA A 296 -18.23 -0.96 -3.50
C ALA A 296 -16.94 -1.73 -3.82
N GLN A 297 -16.72 -2.90 -3.20
CA GLN A 297 -15.60 -3.77 -3.59
C GLN A 297 -15.70 -4.17 -5.06
N ALA A 298 -16.83 -4.71 -5.48
CA ALA A 298 -17.04 -5.14 -6.87
C ALA A 298 -16.79 -4.00 -7.86
N ASN A 299 -17.23 -2.79 -7.53
CA ASN A 299 -17.11 -1.62 -8.40
C ASN A 299 -15.71 -0.97 -8.42
N THR A 300 -14.81 -1.32 -7.49
CA THR A 300 -13.56 -0.58 -7.31
C THR A 300 -12.29 -1.41 -7.37
N ILE A 301 -12.31 -2.69 -7.04
CA ILE A 301 -11.08 -3.51 -6.89
C ILE A 301 -10.24 -3.57 -8.18
N GLY A 302 -10.87 -3.70 -9.34
CA GLY A 302 -10.16 -3.68 -10.62
C GLY A 302 -9.51 -2.32 -10.89
N LYS A 303 -10.27 -1.24 -10.69
CA LYS A 303 -9.77 0.13 -10.86
C LYS A 303 -8.63 0.45 -9.89
N LEU A 304 -8.68 -0.07 -8.65
CA LEU A 304 -7.61 0.09 -7.67
C LEU A 304 -6.31 -0.59 -8.12
N LEU A 305 -6.39 -1.81 -8.65
CA LEU A 305 -5.22 -2.51 -9.20
C LEU A 305 -4.66 -1.80 -10.43
N LEU A 306 -5.53 -1.34 -11.32
CA LEU A 306 -5.11 -0.54 -12.48
C LEU A 306 -4.41 0.76 -12.04
N GLN A 307 -4.97 1.49 -11.06
CA GLN A 307 -4.36 2.71 -10.52
C GLN A 307 -3.01 2.43 -9.87
N ALA A 308 -2.89 1.33 -9.11
CA ALA A 308 -1.64 0.91 -8.49
C ALA A 308 -0.56 0.59 -9.54
N ARG A 309 -0.90 -0.12 -10.63
CA ARG A 309 0.01 -0.38 -11.73
C ARG A 309 0.55 0.93 -12.33
N ARG A 310 -0.34 1.89 -12.60
CA ARG A 310 0.03 3.21 -13.14
C ARG A 310 0.91 4.02 -12.19
N LEU A 311 0.66 3.94 -10.88
CA LEU A 311 1.51 4.57 -9.88
C LEU A 311 2.91 3.94 -9.86
N CYS A 312 3.02 2.61 -9.99
CA CYS A 312 4.31 1.93 -10.11
C CYS A 312 5.07 2.37 -11.38
N GLU A 313 4.39 2.51 -12.52
CA GLU A 313 4.99 3.02 -13.76
C GLU A 313 5.43 4.48 -13.61
N ALA A 314 4.75 5.28 -12.78
CA ALA A 314 5.14 6.66 -12.45
C ALA A 314 6.27 6.74 -11.40
N GLY A 315 6.79 5.62 -10.92
CA GLY A 315 7.93 5.54 -9.98
C GLY A 315 7.56 5.35 -8.52
N CYS A 316 6.28 5.11 -8.17
CA CYS A 316 5.91 4.70 -6.81
C CYS A 316 6.43 3.28 -6.55
N GLY A 317 7.26 3.13 -5.51
CA GLY A 317 7.92 1.85 -5.23
C GLY A 317 7.11 0.91 -4.34
N TYR A 318 6.16 1.44 -3.54
CA TYR A 318 5.33 0.61 -2.68
C TYR A 318 3.90 1.14 -2.61
N VAL A 319 2.94 0.36 -3.07
CA VAL A 319 1.52 0.70 -3.06
C VAL A 319 0.77 -0.30 -2.19
N THR A 320 0.13 0.18 -1.12
CA THR A 320 -0.82 -0.63 -0.34
C THR A 320 -2.23 -0.37 -0.87
N ILE A 321 -2.95 -1.42 -1.23
CA ILE A 321 -4.38 -1.35 -1.55
C ILE A 321 -5.16 -1.96 -0.40
N HIS A 322 -6.07 -1.22 0.21
CA HIS A 322 -7.05 -1.79 1.11
C HIS A 322 -8.25 -2.29 0.29
N ALA A 323 -8.37 -3.60 0.18
CA ALA A 323 -9.36 -4.25 -0.67
C ALA A 323 -10.51 -4.85 0.17
N SER A 324 -11.54 -4.17 0.38
CA SER A 324 -11.85 -2.77 0.20
C SER A 324 -12.21 -2.12 1.51
N TYR A 325 -12.89 -2.86 2.40
CA TYR A 325 -13.36 -2.42 3.71
C TYR A 325 -13.12 -3.48 4.77
N ALA A 326 -12.90 -3.06 6.01
CA ALA A 326 -12.74 -3.98 7.11
C ALA A 326 -13.93 -4.93 7.22
N GLY A 327 -13.67 -6.23 7.16
CA GLY A 327 -14.66 -7.27 7.37
C GLY A 327 -15.50 -7.67 6.16
N VAL A 328 -15.17 -7.23 4.94
CA VAL A 328 -15.85 -7.77 3.73
C VAL A 328 -15.38 -9.20 3.42
N TRP A 329 -14.18 -9.58 3.83
CA TRP A 329 -13.68 -10.95 3.76
C TRP A 329 -14.02 -11.77 5.01
N ASP A 330 -14.69 -11.17 6.00
CA ASP A 330 -15.08 -11.80 7.25
C ASP A 330 -16.46 -12.47 7.10
N MET A 331 -16.46 -13.63 6.48
CA MET A 331 -17.67 -14.38 6.15
C MET A 331 -18.12 -15.20 7.36
N HIS A 332 -19.28 -14.85 7.91
CA HIS A 332 -19.92 -15.52 9.05
C HIS A 332 -21.40 -15.80 8.78
N ALA A 333 -21.91 -16.89 9.30
CA ALA A 333 -23.35 -17.19 9.25
C ALA A 333 -24.12 -16.54 10.42
N ASP A 334 -23.79 -15.29 10.79
CA ASP A 334 -24.31 -14.59 11.97
C ASP A 334 -25.32 -13.47 11.63
N GLY A 335 -25.63 -13.29 10.36
CA GLY A 335 -26.52 -12.23 9.86
C GLY A 335 -25.90 -10.82 9.84
N ASN A 336 -24.68 -10.63 10.35
CA ASN A 336 -23.95 -9.37 10.23
C ASN A 336 -23.12 -9.32 8.93
N ASN A 337 -22.63 -10.47 8.50
CA ASN A 337 -21.83 -10.67 7.29
C ASN A 337 -22.53 -11.65 6.36
N LEU A 338 -22.11 -11.72 5.12
CA LEU A 338 -22.51 -12.79 4.22
C LEU A 338 -21.91 -14.11 4.71
N ASN A 339 -22.64 -15.21 4.51
CA ASN A 339 -22.10 -16.55 4.69
C ASN A 339 -21.00 -16.83 3.67
N MET A 340 -20.32 -17.96 3.78
CA MET A 340 -19.16 -18.28 2.94
C MET A 340 -19.51 -18.30 1.45
N THR A 341 -20.60 -18.93 1.05
CA THR A 341 -21.02 -19.04 -0.36
C THR A 341 -21.33 -17.67 -0.97
N ASP A 342 -22.21 -16.91 -0.32
CA ASP A 342 -22.59 -15.57 -0.80
C ASP A 342 -21.42 -14.59 -0.73
N GLY A 343 -20.59 -14.69 0.30
CA GLY A 343 -19.42 -13.84 0.46
C GLY A 343 -18.38 -14.08 -0.64
N MET A 344 -18.10 -15.34 -0.97
CA MET A 344 -17.19 -15.65 -2.08
C MET A 344 -17.75 -15.19 -3.43
N GLU A 345 -19.05 -15.21 -3.63
CA GLU A 345 -19.67 -14.62 -4.81
C GLU A 345 -19.51 -13.09 -4.81
N ALA A 346 -19.74 -12.43 -3.69
CA ALA A 346 -19.67 -10.97 -3.59
C ALA A 346 -18.24 -10.40 -3.75
N VAL A 347 -17.24 -11.05 -3.15
CA VAL A 347 -15.87 -10.50 -3.14
C VAL A 347 -14.85 -11.39 -3.84
N GLY A 348 -15.02 -12.71 -3.84
CA GLY A 348 -14.09 -13.65 -4.44
C GLY A 348 -14.03 -13.54 -5.97
N LEU A 349 -15.18 -13.45 -6.62
CA LEU A 349 -15.27 -13.35 -8.09
C LEU A 349 -14.65 -12.04 -8.60
N SER A 350 -14.90 -10.93 -7.94
CA SER A 350 -14.30 -9.64 -8.32
C SER A 350 -12.81 -9.61 -8.08
N PHE A 351 -12.33 -10.23 -7.01
CA PHE A 351 -10.91 -10.41 -6.71
C PHE A 351 -10.23 -11.28 -7.79
N ASP A 352 -10.78 -12.45 -8.10
CA ASP A 352 -10.26 -13.36 -9.14
C ASP A 352 -10.10 -12.64 -10.48
N HIS A 353 -11.13 -11.89 -10.88
CA HIS A 353 -11.11 -11.12 -12.13
C HIS A 353 -10.04 -10.03 -12.10
N ALA A 354 -10.01 -9.20 -11.05
CA ALA A 354 -9.11 -8.06 -10.94
C ALA A 354 -7.63 -8.49 -10.93
N VAL A 355 -7.30 -9.54 -10.16
CA VAL A 355 -5.92 -10.05 -10.07
C VAL A 355 -5.52 -10.74 -11.37
N ALA A 356 -6.41 -11.49 -12.02
CA ALA A 356 -6.13 -12.10 -13.32
C ALA A 356 -5.93 -11.03 -14.42
N ALA A 357 -6.70 -9.95 -14.40
CA ALA A 357 -6.51 -8.80 -15.29
C ALA A 357 -5.13 -8.17 -15.08
N PHE A 358 -4.75 -7.95 -13.83
CA PHE A 358 -3.44 -7.38 -13.47
C PHE A 358 -2.28 -8.25 -13.98
N ILE A 359 -2.33 -9.56 -13.78
CA ILE A 359 -1.28 -10.49 -14.26
C ILE A 359 -1.13 -10.38 -15.78
N ARG A 360 -2.25 -10.43 -16.51
CA ARG A 360 -2.24 -10.33 -17.99
C ARG A 360 -1.74 -8.98 -18.50
N ASP A 361 -2.13 -7.89 -17.84
CA ASP A 361 -1.71 -6.53 -18.18
C ASP A 361 -0.20 -6.33 -17.94
N CYS A 362 0.31 -6.77 -16.79
CA CYS A 362 1.74 -6.74 -16.50
C CYS A 362 2.55 -7.57 -17.50
N GLU A 363 2.06 -8.74 -17.89
CA GLU A 363 2.72 -9.57 -18.89
C GLU A 363 2.73 -8.87 -20.26
N ALA A 364 1.60 -8.35 -20.72
CA ALA A 364 1.49 -7.65 -21.99
C ALA A 364 2.35 -6.39 -22.09
N ARG A 365 2.63 -5.74 -20.95
CA ARG A 365 3.44 -4.52 -20.85
C ARG A 365 4.92 -4.78 -20.50
N GLY A 366 5.34 -6.03 -20.30
CA GLY A 366 6.69 -6.36 -19.85
C GLY A 366 7.00 -5.84 -18.44
N LEU A 367 6.01 -5.83 -17.56
CA LEU A 367 6.10 -5.36 -16.17
C LEU A 367 6.22 -6.51 -15.16
N SER A 368 6.13 -7.76 -15.58
CA SER A 368 6.12 -8.95 -14.70
C SER A 368 7.37 -9.05 -13.81
N ASP A 369 8.52 -8.63 -14.30
CA ASP A 369 9.77 -8.60 -13.53
C ASP A 369 9.98 -7.31 -12.75
N LYS A 370 9.11 -6.31 -12.94
CA LYS A 370 9.24 -4.97 -12.34
C LYS A 370 8.29 -4.74 -11.18
N ILE A 371 7.11 -5.39 -11.19
CA ILE A 371 6.08 -5.19 -10.18
C ILE A 371 5.72 -6.52 -9.54
N LEU A 372 5.89 -6.60 -8.22
CA LEU A 372 5.44 -7.72 -7.39
C LEU A 372 4.07 -7.39 -6.80
N LEU A 373 3.06 -8.19 -7.11
CA LEU A 373 1.77 -8.14 -6.42
C LEU A 373 1.77 -9.16 -5.28
N VAL A 374 1.48 -8.71 -4.07
CA VAL A 374 1.27 -9.55 -2.87
C VAL A 374 -0.19 -9.42 -2.45
N CYS A 375 -0.92 -10.53 -2.40
CA CYS A 375 -2.29 -10.58 -1.88
C CYS A 375 -2.27 -11.32 -0.53
N CYS A 376 -2.72 -10.66 0.54
CA CYS A 376 -2.68 -11.22 1.88
C CYS A 376 -3.80 -10.65 2.75
N GLY A 377 -4.40 -11.49 3.61
CA GLY A 377 -5.25 -11.06 4.71
C GLY A 377 -4.51 -11.10 6.05
N GLU A 378 -5.18 -10.68 7.12
CA GLU A 378 -4.60 -10.70 8.47
C GLU A 378 -4.65 -12.08 9.13
N MET A 379 -5.51 -12.97 8.66
CA MET A 379 -5.66 -14.35 9.15
C MET A 379 -6.30 -15.24 8.07
N GLY A 380 -6.23 -16.56 8.27
CA GLY A 380 -7.06 -17.52 7.55
C GLY A 380 -8.37 -17.83 8.30
N ARG A 381 -9.06 -18.90 7.89
CA ARG A 381 -10.30 -19.37 8.54
C ARG A 381 -10.10 -20.77 9.08
N THR A 382 -10.72 -21.04 10.21
CA THR A 382 -10.77 -22.41 10.76
C THR A 382 -11.89 -23.19 10.08
N PRO A 383 -11.71 -24.48 9.78
CA PRO A 383 -12.80 -25.34 9.39
C PRO A 383 -13.72 -25.55 10.60
N LYS A 384 -14.97 -25.93 10.36
CA LYS A 384 -15.88 -26.36 11.44
C LYS A 384 -15.62 -27.81 11.80
#